data_979167c8c5d34906cee60b76a9ac203e
#
_entry.id   979167c8c5d34906cee60b76a9ac203e
#
_cell.length_a   1.000
_cell.length_b   1.000
_cell.length_c   1.000
_cell.angle_alpha   90.00
_cell.angle_beta   90.00
_cell.angle_gamma   90.00
#
_symmetry.space_group_name_H-M   'P 1'
#
loop_
_entity.id
_entity.type
_entity.pdbx_description
1 polymer ?
#
loop_
_entity_poly.entity_id
_entity_poly.type
_entity_poly.pdbx_seq_one_letter_code
_entity_poly.pdbx_strand_id
1 'polypeptide(L)'
;MKQSFCLIGVAVLIFGSLLVAGTDRTAAQDREGLGKRITIQAQAMGTSTQLGRTFNITAIVNELSPPEDQKILLDAFQTKGNEGLVNALSKMRSKGRLAITGTLGGDLAYIRRFQQPDGTLVIRMITNRLLRFGEVWSDTRSSDYQLSGLEIVVGKDKKKATGTLLPAAQLKVDKGGQLEIETYQNPWKLTNVQVR
;
A
#
# COMPACT_ATOMS: atom_id res chain seq x y z
N MET A 1 -11.35 -1.57 79.57
CA MET A 1 -10.51 -0.64 78.81
C MET A 1 -9.38 -1.47 78.21
N LYS A 2 -9.52 -1.91 76.96
CA LYS A 2 -8.50 -2.65 76.23
C LYS A 2 -8.39 -1.98 74.86
N GLN A 3 -7.25 -1.33 74.60
CA GLN A 3 -6.93 -0.76 73.32
C GLN A 3 -6.34 -1.89 72.43
N SER A 4 -7.00 -2.14 71.28
CA SER A 4 -6.48 -3.02 70.25
C SER A 4 -5.78 -2.17 69.22
N PHE A 5 -4.48 -2.36 69.06
CA PHE A 5 -3.67 -1.81 67.99
C PHE A 5 -3.92 -2.62 66.73
N CYS A 6 -4.43 -1.96 65.72
CA CYS A 6 -4.59 -2.51 64.40
C CYS A 6 -3.36 -2.13 63.56
N LEU A 7 -2.52 -3.13 63.22
CA LEU A 7 -1.38 -3.01 62.29
C LEU A 7 -1.91 -2.92 60.88
N ILE A 8 -1.74 -1.76 60.27
CA ILE A 8 -2.01 -1.54 58.84
C ILE A 8 -0.75 -1.94 58.08
N GLY A 9 -0.83 -3.10 57.42
CA GLY A 9 0.19 -3.54 56.49
C GLY A 9 0.11 -2.72 55.19
N VAL A 10 1.17 -1.97 54.91
CA VAL A 10 1.37 -1.26 53.65
C VAL A 10 1.84 -2.28 52.61
N ALA A 11 0.94 -2.70 51.72
CA ALA A 11 1.29 -3.46 50.53
C ALA A 11 1.84 -2.51 49.47
N VAL A 12 3.14 -2.53 49.28
CA VAL A 12 3.82 -1.85 48.16
C VAL A 12 3.53 -2.64 46.88
N LEU A 13 2.57 -2.16 46.10
CA LEU A 13 2.34 -2.65 44.73
C LEU A 13 3.43 -2.06 43.84
N ILE A 14 4.43 -2.92 43.52
CA ILE A 14 5.40 -2.64 42.49
C ILE A 14 4.66 -2.78 41.14
N PHE A 15 4.25 -1.66 40.55
CA PHE A 15 3.81 -1.58 39.18
C PHE A 15 5.03 -1.81 38.28
N GLY A 16 5.25 -3.05 37.90
CA GLY A 16 6.17 -3.40 36.84
C GLY A 16 5.65 -2.79 35.53
N SER A 17 6.30 -1.73 35.08
CA SER A 17 6.11 -1.16 33.74
C SER A 17 6.53 -2.19 32.72
N LEU A 18 5.54 -2.91 32.18
CA LEU A 18 5.73 -3.73 30.99
C LEU A 18 5.91 -2.78 29.81
N LEU A 19 7.17 -2.45 29.51
CA LEU A 19 7.55 -1.81 28.25
C LEU A 19 7.16 -2.79 27.14
N VAL A 20 6.02 -2.52 26.50
CA VAL A 20 5.62 -3.18 25.26
C VAL A 20 6.56 -2.69 24.16
N ALA A 21 7.69 -3.36 24.02
CA ALA A 21 8.57 -3.28 22.85
C ALA A 21 7.88 -4.00 21.68
N GLY A 22 6.84 -3.37 21.10
CA GLY A 22 5.98 -3.97 20.09
C GLY A 22 6.07 -3.33 18.69
N THR A 23 7.12 -2.56 18.38
CA THR A 23 7.16 -1.80 17.12
C THR A 23 8.26 -2.18 16.14
N ASP A 24 9.23 -3.03 16.52
CA ASP A 24 10.37 -3.32 15.63
C ASP A 24 10.23 -4.57 14.74
N ARG A 25 9.22 -5.40 14.97
CA ARG A 25 9.07 -6.63 14.17
C ARG A 25 8.57 -6.39 12.74
N THR A 26 7.80 -5.34 12.51
CA THR A 26 7.28 -5.02 11.16
C THR A 26 8.38 -4.48 10.25
N ALA A 27 9.26 -3.64 10.78
CA ALA A 27 10.36 -3.05 10.02
C ALA A 27 11.48 -4.07 9.68
N ALA A 28 11.66 -5.10 10.51
CA ALA A 28 12.63 -6.17 10.25
C ALA A 28 12.15 -7.16 9.18
N GLN A 29 10.85 -7.45 9.13
CA GLN A 29 10.26 -8.31 8.09
C GLN A 29 10.24 -7.64 6.70
N ASP A 30 10.18 -6.32 6.63
CA ASP A 30 10.27 -5.59 5.35
C ASP A 30 11.71 -5.59 4.79
N ARG A 31 12.72 -5.85 5.61
CA ARG A 31 14.15 -5.95 5.21
C ARG A 31 14.56 -7.34 4.72
N GLU A 32 13.83 -8.40 5.03
CA GLU A 32 14.00 -9.70 4.36
C GLU A 32 13.44 -9.58 2.94
N GLY A 33 14.18 -8.80 2.19
CA GLY A 33 13.88 -8.31 0.88
C GLY A 33 13.46 -9.42 -0.07
N LEU A 34 12.72 -9.02 -1.05
CA LEU A 34 12.58 -9.73 -2.29
C LEU A 34 13.98 -10.13 -2.80
N GLY A 35 14.53 -11.23 -2.30
CA GLY A 35 15.72 -11.82 -2.88
C GLY A 35 15.48 -12.31 -4.31
N LYS A 36 14.22 -12.19 -4.79
CA LYS A 36 13.79 -12.61 -6.11
C LYS A 36 12.74 -11.66 -6.66
N ARG A 37 12.90 -11.28 -7.92
CA ARG A 37 11.91 -10.52 -8.69
C ARG A 37 10.54 -11.20 -8.63
N ILE A 38 9.48 -10.45 -8.31
CA ILE A 38 8.10 -10.92 -8.34
C ILE A 38 7.44 -10.45 -9.63
N THR A 39 6.74 -11.35 -10.30
CA THR A 39 5.89 -11.03 -11.45
C THR A 39 4.44 -11.31 -11.07
N ILE A 40 3.59 -10.32 -11.23
CA ILE A 40 2.15 -10.40 -10.98
C ILE A 40 1.44 -10.25 -12.30
N GLN A 41 0.63 -11.24 -12.67
CA GLN A 41 -0.23 -11.20 -13.85
C GLN A 41 -1.69 -11.27 -13.40
N ALA A 42 -2.56 -10.45 -13.99
CA ALA A 42 -3.97 -10.43 -13.66
C ALA A 42 -4.82 -9.94 -14.82
N GLN A 43 -6.10 -10.27 -14.79
CA GLN A 43 -7.11 -9.71 -15.67
C GLN A 43 -7.86 -8.62 -14.93
N ALA A 44 -7.83 -7.39 -15.46
CA ALA A 44 -8.60 -6.26 -14.96
C ALA A 44 -9.98 -6.28 -15.61
N MET A 45 -11.01 -6.20 -14.78
CA MET A 45 -12.41 -6.13 -15.17
C MET A 45 -12.98 -4.78 -14.76
N GLY A 46 -13.56 -4.07 -15.71
CA GLY A 46 -14.20 -2.78 -15.47
C GLY A 46 -15.43 -2.91 -14.57
N THR A 47 -15.65 -1.92 -13.73
CA THR A 47 -16.82 -1.80 -12.89
C THR A 47 -17.61 -0.54 -13.24
N SER A 48 -18.90 -0.49 -12.88
CA SER A 48 -19.77 0.68 -13.14
C SER A 48 -19.78 1.10 -14.62
N THR A 49 -19.36 2.29 -14.96
CA THR A 49 -19.35 2.84 -16.33
C THR A 49 -18.43 2.07 -17.31
N GLN A 50 -17.53 1.24 -16.77
CA GLN A 50 -16.59 0.42 -17.55
C GLN A 50 -17.01 -1.04 -17.62
N LEU A 51 -18.22 -1.37 -17.16
CA LEU A 51 -18.72 -2.72 -17.12
C LEU A 51 -18.61 -3.40 -18.51
N GLY A 52 -18.17 -4.66 -18.53
CA GLY A 52 -17.94 -5.44 -19.73
C GLY A 52 -16.57 -5.23 -20.40
N ARG A 53 -15.79 -4.26 -19.98
CA ARG A 53 -14.43 -4.05 -20.48
C ARG A 53 -13.43 -4.86 -19.68
N THR A 54 -12.48 -5.49 -20.36
CA THR A 54 -11.41 -6.29 -19.74
C THR A 54 -10.09 -6.09 -20.45
N PHE A 55 -9.00 -6.19 -19.72
CA PHE A 55 -7.64 -6.24 -20.24
C PHE A 55 -6.71 -6.97 -19.28
N ASN A 56 -5.58 -7.45 -19.78
CA ASN A 56 -4.58 -8.10 -18.95
C ASN A 56 -3.51 -7.11 -18.53
N ILE A 57 -3.07 -7.22 -17.27
CA ILE A 57 -1.97 -6.42 -16.71
C ILE A 57 -0.83 -7.32 -16.27
N THR A 58 0.36 -6.76 -16.32
CA THR A 58 1.57 -7.36 -15.73
C THR A 58 2.24 -6.32 -14.85
N ALA A 59 2.44 -6.66 -13.58
CA ALA A 59 3.27 -5.89 -12.68
C ALA A 59 4.54 -6.67 -12.36
N ILE A 60 5.67 -6.00 -12.46
CA ILE A 60 6.99 -6.53 -12.14
C ILE A 60 7.51 -5.76 -10.93
N VAL A 61 7.81 -6.46 -9.87
CA VAL A 61 8.39 -5.90 -8.64
C VAL A 61 9.85 -6.37 -8.57
N ASN A 62 10.77 -5.43 -8.62
CA ASN A 62 12.20 -5.72 -8.51
C ASN A 62 12.68 -5.57 -7.06
N GLU A 63 12.13 -4.59 -6.34
CA GLU A 63 12.46 -4.32 -4.93
C GLU A 63 11.28 -3.68 -4.21
N LEU A 64 11.23 -3.79 -2.89
CA LEU A 64 10.29 -3.07 -2.04
C LEU A 64 10.84 -1.69 -1.67
N SER A 65 9.95 -0.76 -1.37
CA SER A 65 10.33 0.55 -0.86
C SER A 65 10.80 0.43 0.59
N PRO A 66 11.98 0.97 0.90
CA PRO A 66 12.47 1.03 2.26
C PRO A 66 11.64 2.03 3.10
N PRO A 67 11.69 1.95 4.43
CA PRO A 67 10.94 2.87 5.32
C PRO A 67 11.23 4.34 5.08
N GLU A 68 12.44 4.67 4.63
CA GLU A 68 12.89 6.01 4.31
C GLU A 68 12.04 6.64 3.18
N ASP A 69 11.66 5.84 2.18
CA ASP A 69 10.80 6.31 1.08
C ASP A 69 9.42 6.71 1.62
N GLN A 70 8.87 5.97 2.57
CA GLN A 70 7.60 6.33 3.21
C GLN A 70 7.71 7.67 3.94
N LYS A 71 8.80 7.89 4.67
CA LYS A 71 9.04 9.15 5.37
C LYS A 71 9.11 10.32 4.40
N ILE A 72 9.87 10.18 3.30
CA ILE A 72 9.95 11.21 2.25
C ILE A 72 8.56 11.55 1.70
N LEU A 73 7.72 10.54 1.45
CA LEU A 73 6.36 10.76 0.93
C LEU A 73 5.45 11.44 1.95
N LEU A 74 5.54 11.06 3.23
CA LEU A 74 4.78 11.70 4.31
C LEU A 74 5.18 13.16 4.49
N ASP A 75 6.47 13.45 4.53
CA ASP A 75 7.01 14.82 4.67
C ASP A 75 6.60 15.68 3.45
N ALA A 76 6.65 15.12 2.24
CA ALA A 76 6.21 15.80 1.03
C ALA A 76 4.70 16.10 1.05
N PHE A 77 3.89 15.16 1.53
CA PHE A 77 2.45 15.35 1.68
C PHE A 77 2.12 16.43 2.72
N GLN A 78 2.78 16.38 3.87
CA GLN A 78 2.59 17.39 4.93
C GLN A 78 2.94 18.80 4.47
N THR A 79 3.94 18.93 3.57
CA THR A 79 4.42 20.22 3.08
C THR A 79 3.54 20.79 1.97
N LYS A 80 3.13 19.98 1.00
CA LYS A 80 2.45 20.43 -0.24
C LYS A 80 1.28 19.53 -0.67
N GLY A 81 0.75 18.70 0.23
CA GLY A 81 -0.35 17.79 -0.08
C GLY A 81 -0.03 16.86 -1.25
N ASN A 82 -1.03 16.60 -2.10
CA ASN A 82 -0.88 15.71 -3.26
C ASN A 82 0.17 16.17 -4.27
N GLU A 83 0.32 17.46 -4.49
CA GLU A 83 1.36 17.98 -5.39
C GLU A 83 2.76 17.60 -4.89
N GLY A 84 2.99 17.73 -3.58
CA GLY A 84 4.23 17.29 -2.96
C GLY A 84 4.50 15.81 -3.16
N LEU A 85 3.48 14.97 -2.98
CA LEU A 85 3.57 13.52 -3.21
C LEU A 85 3.93 13.19 -4.66
N VAL A 86 3.22 13.77 -5.64
CA VAL A 86 3.48 13.54 -7.07
C VAL A 86 4.91 13.93 -7.41
N ASN A 87 5.36 15.10 -6.93
CA ASN A 87 6.72 15.58 -7.15
C ASN A 87 7.77 14.67 -6.49
N ALA A 88 7.51 14.16 -5.29
CA ALA A 88 8.41 13.21 -4.63
C ALA A 88 8.47 11.87 -5.38
N LEU A 89 7.31 11.29 -5.73
CA LEU A 89 7.23 10.04 -6.48
C LEU A 89 7.92 10.13 -7.85
N SER A 90 7.80 11.26 -8.55
CA SER A 90 8.44 11.45 -9.86
C SER A 90 9.98 11.45 -9.81
N LYS A 91 10.56 11.74 -8.64
CA LYS A 91 12.00 11.74 -8.39
C LYS A 91 12.51 10.42 -7.83
N MET A 92 11.62 9.55 -7.37
CA MET A 92 12.01 8.25 -6.83
C MET A 92 12.51 7.32 -7.93
N ARG A 93 13.49 6.49 -7.59
CA ARG A 93 13.96 5.43 -8.47
C ARG A 93 12.85 4.40 -8.70
N SER A 94 12.73 3.92 -9.94
CA SER A 94 11.81 2.83 -10.28
C SER A 94 12.16 1.56 -9.50
N LYS A 95 11.17 1.00 -8.81
CA LYS A 95 11.25 -0.26 -8.05
C LYS A 95 10.58 -1.42 -8.79
N GLY A 96 9.95 -1.11 -9.91
CA GLY A 96 9.22 -2.06 -10.70
C GLY A 96 8.52 -1.39 -11.87
N ARG A 97 7.63 -2.15 -12.51
CA ARG A 97 6.88 -1.68 -13.68
C ARG A 97 5.46 -2.24 -13.67
N LEU A 98 4.51 -1.42 -14.04
CA LEU A 98 3.12 -1.83 -14.28
C LEU A 98 2.77 -1.55 -15.74
N ALA A 99 2.28 -2.56 -16.46
CA ALA A 99 1.90 -2.44 -17.86
C ALA A 99 0.59 -3.18 -18.14
N ILE A 100 -0.18 -2.65 -19.08
CA ILE A 100 -1.18 -3.44 -19.80
C ILE A 100 -0.43 -4.30 -20.81
N THR A 101 -0.83 -5.54 -20.97
CA THR A 101 -0.20 -6.45 -21.93
C THR A 101 -0.19 -5.82 -23.33
N GLY A 102 0.99 -5.73 -23.92
CA GLY A 102 1.20 -5.10 -25.23
C GLY A 102 1.52 -3.59 -25.16
N THR A 103 1.63 -3.00 -23.97
CA THR A 103 2.02 -1.58 -23.81
C THR A 103 3.34 -1.42 -23.07
N LEU A 104 3.94 -0.23 -23.18
CA LEU A 104 5.15 0.11 -22.42
C LEU A 104 4.91 0.23 -20.91
N GLY A 105 3.68 0.57 -20.48
CA GLY A 105 3.35 0.77 -19.06
C GLY A 105 4.04 1.96 -18.41
N GLY A 106 4.08 1.94 -17.08
CA GLY A 106 4.70 2.96 -16.24
C GLY A 106 5.54 2.38 -15.11
N ASP A 107 6.44 3.20 -14.59
CA ASP A 107 7.29 2.82 -13.47
C ASP A 107 6.51 2.80 -12.16
N LEU A 108 6.81 1.81 -11.33
CA LEU A 108 6.36 1.74 -9.94
C LEU A 108 7.40 2.42 -9.06
N ALA A 109 7.05 3.58 -8.52
CA ALA A 109 7.94 4.39 -7.69
C ALA A 109 7.92 3.96 -6.22
N TYR A 110 6.77 3.49 -5.75
CA TYR A 110 6.59 3.06 -4.38
C TYR A 110 5.88 1.72 -4.31
N ILE A 111 6.48 0.76 -3.61
CA ILE A 111 5.95 -0.60 -3.44
C ILE A 111 6.11 -1.01 -1.98
N ARG A 112 5.00 -1.31 -1.32
CA ARG A 112 4.99 -1.78 0.06
C ARG A 112 4.27 -3.11 0.17
N ARG A 113 4.84 -3.99 0.99
CA ARG A 113 4.23 -5.26 1.39
C ARG A 113 3.99 -5.22 2.89
N PHE A 114 2.78 -5.56 3.33
CA PHE A 114 2.45 -5.65 4.74
C PHE A 114 1.45 -6.77 4.99
N GLN A 115 1.46 -7.32 6.17
CA GLN A 115 0.53 -8.35 6.59
C GLN A 115 -0.53 -7.72 7.48
N GLN A 116 -1.80 -8.02 7.18
CA GLN A 116 -2.93 -7.61 7.99
C GLN A 116 -3.03 -8.49 9.25
N PRO A 117 -3.73 -8.04 10.32
CA PRO A 117 -3.89 -8.81 11.55
C PRO A 117 -4.55 -10.17 11.33
N ASP A 118 -5.37 -10.30 10.30
CA ASP A 118 -5.99 -11.55 9.91
C ASP A 118 -5.06 -12.53 9.18
N GLY A 119 -3.80 -12.16 8.95
CA GLY A 119 -2.79 -12.94 8.26
C GLY A 119 -2.81 -12.80 6.73
N THR A 120 -3.67 -11.97 6.19
CA THR A 120 -3.71 -11.62 4.76
C THR A 120 -2.50 -10.76 4.38
N LEU A 121 -1.86 -11.09 3.26
CA LEU A 121 -0.75 -10.30 2.72
C LEU A 121 -1.26 -9.28 1.71
N VAL A 122 -0.91 -8.02 1.90
CA VAL A 122 -1.24 -6.94 0.96
C VAL A 122 0.04 -6.40 0.31
N ILE A 123 0.02 -6.27 -1.01
CA ILE A 123 1.07 -5.60 -1.78
C ILE A 123 0.46 -4.38 -2.44
N ARG A 124 0.90 -3.21 -2.02
CA ARG A 124 0.43 -1.93 -2.54
C ARG A 124 1.52 -1.30 -3.39
N MET A 125 1.15 -0.88 -4.59
CA MET A 125 2.06 -0.35 -5.59
C MET A 125 1.53 0.96 -6.13
N ILE A 126 2.40 1.95 -6.30
CA ILE A 126 2.03 3.29 -6.78
C ILE A 126 3.01 3.67 -7.87
N THR A 127 2.45 4.18 -8.97
CA THR A 127 3.25 4.68 -10.09
C THR A 127 3.76 6.09 -9.81
N ASN A 128 4.76 6.50 -10.55
CA ASN A 128 5.28 7.88 -10.51
C ASN A 128 4.48 8.86 -11.39
N ARG A 129 3.49 8.35 -12.11
CA ARG A 129 2.64 9.13 -13.02
C ARG A 129 1.35 8.38 -13.31
N LEU A 130 0.38 9.09 -13.85
CA LEU A 130 -0.85 8.50 -14.35
C LEU A 130 -0.55 7.49 -15.47
N LEU A 131 -1.10 6.31 -15.37
CA LEU A 131 -1.10 5.33 -16.44
C LEU A 131 -2.27 5.62 -17.38
N ARG A 132 -1.94 5.97 -18.62
CA ARG A 132 -2.94 6.15 -19.67
C ARG A 132 -3.28 4.78 -20.24
N PHE A 133 -4.51 4.36 -20.05
CA PHE A 133 -5.03 3.11 -20.58
C PHE A 133 -5.62 3.27 -21.99
N GLY A 134 -4.97 4.07 -22.86
CA GLY A 134 -5.43 4.40 -24.19
C GLY A 134 -6.44 5.58 -24.22
N GLU A 135 -6.68 6.12 -25.38
CA GLU A 135 -7.55 7.29 -25.57
C GLU A 135 -9.03 7.04 -25.20
N VAL A 136 -9.44 5.78 -25.24
CA VAL A 136 -10.83 5.36 -24.95
C VAL A 136 -11.19 5.48 -23.46
N TRP A 137 -10.21 5.68 -22.59
CA TRP A 137 -10.36 5.53 -21.14
C TRP A 137 -10.00 6.81 -20.37
N SER A 138 -9.77 7.87 -21.11
CA SER A 138 -9.22 9.14 -20.58
C SER A 138 -10.30 10.12 -20.10
N ASP A 139 -11.50 9.68 -19.76
CA ASP A 139 -12.55 10.55 -19.22
C ASP A 139 -12.23 11.22 -17.87
N THR A 140 -11.08 10.94 -17.31
CA THR A 140 -10.62 11.59 -16.08
C THR A 140 -9.75 12.78 -16.41
N ARG A 141 -10.36 13.91 -16.54
CA ARG A 141 -9.69 15.22 -16.63
C ARG A 141 -9.43 15.85 -15.26
N SER A 142 -9.41 15.10 -14.19
CA SER A 142 -9.11 15.65 -12.87
C SER A 142 -7.60 15.85 -12.74
N SER A 143 -7.19 17.10 -12.59
CA SER A 143 -5.80 17.48 -12.29
C SER A 143 -5.30 16.95 -10.94
N ASP A 144 -6.22 16.49 -10.09
CA ASP A 144 -5.92 16.10 -8.71
C ASP A 144 -5.48 14.65 -8.59
N TYR A 145 -5.81 13.81 -9.59
CA TYR A 145 -5.53 12.38 -9.59
C TYR A 145 -4.44 12.03 -10.60
N GLN A 146 -3.20 12.31 -10.24
CA GLN A 146 -2.04 12.20 -11.14
C GLN A 146 -1.28 10.88 -11.04
N LEU A 147 -1.75 9.96 -10.20
CA LEU A 147 -1.10 8.68 -9.91
C LEU A 147 -1.98 7.53 -10.31
N SER A 148 -1.39 6.37 -10.51
CA SER A 148 -2.11 5.10 -10.59
C SER A 148 -1.69 4.20 -9.45
N GLY A 149 -2.65 3.46 -8.90
CA GLY A 149 -2.42 2.53 -7.80
C GLY A 149 -2.79 1.10 -8.20
N LEU A 150 -2.07 0.13 -7.65
CA LEU A 150 -2.38 -1.28 -7.74
C LEU A 150 -2.26 -1.90 -6.35
N GLU A 151 -3.32 -2.56 -5.91
CA GLU A 151 -3.31 -3.32 -4.67
C GLU A 151 -3.61 -4.79 -4.96
N ILE A 152 -2.77 -5.67 -4.43
CA ILE A 152 -2.94 -7.12 -4.50
C ILE A 152 -3.11 -7.64 -3.08
N VAL A 153 -4.16 -8.43 -2.89
CA VAL A 153 -4.49 -9.07 -1.63
C VAL A 153 -4.34 -10.58 -1.81
N VAL A 154 -3.41 -11.16 -1.07
CA VAL A 154 -3.13 -12.61 -1.11
C VAL A 154 -3.65 -13.23 0.17
N GLY A 155 -4.60 -14.17 0.06
CA GLY A 155 -5.17 -14.88 1.19
C GLY A 155 -4.13 -15.70 1.96
N LYS A 156 -4.46 -16.07 3.20
CA LYS A 156 -3.59 -16.84 4.11
C LYS A 156 -3.03 -18.12 3.50
N ASP A 157 -3.83 -18.80 2.75
CA ASP A 157 -3.48 -20.07 2.06
C ASP A 157 -2.62 -19.86 0.81
N LYS A 158 -2.35 -18.60 0.45
CA LYS A 158 -1.61 -18.18 -0.77
C LYS A 158 -2.18 -18.72 -2.09
N LYS A 159 -3.33 -19.42 -2.04
CA LYS A 159 -3.96 -20.01 -3.23
C LYS A 159 -4.88 -19.04 -3.96
N LYS A 160 -5.42 -18.06 -3.25
CA LYS A 160 -6.33 -17.06 -3.81
C LYS A 160 -5.73 -15.69 -3.65
N ALA A 161 -5.53 -15.03 -4.77
CA ALA A 161 -5.16 -13.62 -4.79
C ALA A 161 -6.22 -12.84 -5.57
N THR A 162 -6.55 -11.68 -5.07
CA THR A 162 -7.42 -10.69 -5.72
C THR A 162 -6.72 -9.36 -5.75
N GLY A 163 -7.29 -8.38 -6.40
CA GLY A 163 -6.69 -7.06 -6.37
C GLY A 163 -7.59 -6.00 -6.97
N THR A 164 -7.09 -4.79 -6.93
CA THR A 164 -7.76 -3.60 -7.40
C THR A 164 -6.75 -2.73 -8.14
N LEU A 165 -7.12 -2.31 -9.34
CA LEU A 165 -6.34 -1.35 -10.12
C LEU A 165 -7.09 -0.02 -10.15
N LEU A 166 -6.38 1.04 -9.82
CA LEU A 166 -6.86 2.42 -9.77
C LEU A 166 -6.12 3.22 -10.84
N PRO A 167 -6.76 3.47 -11.99
CA PRO A 167 -6.11 4.18 -13.10
C PRO A 167 -5.73 5.62 -12.73
N ALA A 168 -6.60 6.26 -11.94
CA ALA A 168 -6.39 7.59 -11.43
C ALA A 168 -6.60 7.56 -9.91
N ALA A 169 -5.52 7.78 -9.18
CA ALA A 169 -5.48 7.68 -7.74
C ALA A 169 -4.92 8.96 -7.12
N GLN A 170 -5.36 9.22 -5.92
CA GLN A 170 -4.84 10.22 -5.01
C GLN A 170 -4.38 9.50 -3.74
N LEU A 171 -3.34 9.98 -3.13
CA LEU A 171 -2.92 9.50 -1.83
C LEU A 171 -3.43 10.42 -0.73
N LYS A 172 -3.81 9.84 0.38
CA LYS A 172 -4.10 10.53 1.63
C LYS A 172 -3.36 9.89 2.78
N VAL A 173 -3.25 10.60 3.87
CA VAL A 173 -2.71 10.08 5.11
C VAL A 173 -3.89 9.74 6.02
N ASP A 174 -3.95 8.52 6.52
CA ASP A 174 -4.95 8.10 7.48
C ASP A 174 -4.68 8.67 8.88
N LYS A 175 -5.59 8.40 9.84
CA LYS A 175 -5.44 8.83 11.23
C LYS A 175 -4.21 8.24 11.94
N GLY A 176 -3.68 7.15 11.42
CA GLY A 176 -2.48 6.46 11.93
C GLY A 176 -1.18 6.93 11.26
N GLY A 177 -1.22 7.95 10.39
CA GLY A 177 -0.05 8.43 9.66
C GLY A 177 0.39 7.50 8.51
N GLN A 178 -0.48 6.60 8.05
CA GLN A 178 -0.19 5.70 6.94
C GLN A 178 -0.69 6.29 5.62
N LEU A 179 0.10 6.08 4.57
CA LEU A 179 -0.34 6.45 3.21
C LEU A 179 -1.41 5.48 2.73
N GLU A 180 -2.59 6.00 2.45
CA GLU A 180 -3.71 5.29 1.84
C GLU A 180 -3.98 5.78 0.43
N ILE A 181 -4.49 4.88 -0.41
CA ILE A 181 -4.94 5.24 -1.75
C ILE A 181 -6.41 5.63 -1.69
N GLU A 182 -6.72 6.88 -2.02
CA GLU A 182 -8.09 7.34 -2.19
C GLU A 182 -8.55 7.12 -3.63
N THR A 183 -9.75 6.59 -3.78
CA THR A 183 -10.34 6.29 -5.08
C THR A 183 -11.41 7.32 -5.40
N TYR A 184 -11.20 8.10 -6.44
CA TYR A 184 -12.26 8.95 -7.00
C TYR A 184 -13.03 8.23 -8.11
N GLN A 185 -12.38 7.32 -8.80
CA GLN A 185 -12.97 6.56 -9.90
C GLN A 185 -13.30 5.15 -9.51
N ASN A 186 -14.23 4.58 -10.30
CA ASN A 186 -14.56 3.17 -10.21
C ASN A 186 -13.30 2.31 -10.37
N PRO A 187 -12.91 1.57 -9.33
CA PRO A 187 -11.75 0.71 -9.39
C PRO A 187 -11.98 -0.43 -10.39
N TRP A 188 -10.91 -0.87 -11.03
CA TRP A 188 -10.92 -2.11 -11.80
C TRP A 188 -10.67 -3.27 -10.88
N LYS A 189 -11.55 -4.24 -10.91
CA LYS A 189 -11.40 -5.48 -10.14
C LYS A 189 -10.41 -6.40 -10.84
N LEU A 190 -9.43 -6.93 -10.11
CA LEU A 190 -8.48 -7.90 -10.64
C LEU A 190 -8.93 -9.32 -10.31
N THR A 191 -8.96 -10.15 -11.34
CA THR A 191 -9.26 -11.57 -11.28
C THR A 191 -8.10 -12.37 -11.89
N ASN A 192 -8.10 -13.68 -11.69
CA ASN A 192 -7.03 -14.56 -12.19
C ASN A 192 -5.62 -14.09 -11.82
N VAL A 193 -5.49 -13.56 -10.60
CA VAL A 193 -4.21 -13.01 -10.11
C VAL A 193 -3.22 -14.14 -9.87
N GLN A 194 -2.11 -14.10 -10.59
CA GLN A 194 -0.99 -15.03 -10.45
C GLN A 194 0.23 -14.25 -9.94
N VAL A 195 0.82 -14.71 -8.86
CA VAL A 195 2.03 -14.15 -8.26
C VAL A 195 3.15 -15.19 -8.39
N ARG A 196 4.23 -14.83 -9.07
CA ARG A 196 5.39 -15.72 -9.36
C ARG A 196 6.69 -15.07 -8.95
#